data_c8db8516107f008a85017feabc299114
#
_entry.id   c8db8516107f008a85017feabc299114
#
_cell.length_a   1.000
_cell.length_b   1.000
_cell.length_c   1.000
_cell.angle_alpha   90.00
_cell.angle_beta   90.00
_cell.angle_gamma   90.00
#
_symmetry.space_group_name_H-M   'P 1'
#
loop_
_entity.id
_entity.type
_entity.pdbx_description
1 polymer ?
#
loop_
_entity_poly.entity_id
_entity_poly.type
_entity_poly.pdbx_seq_one_letter_code
_entity_poly.pdbx_strand_id
1 'polypeptide(L)'
;MGKLRTYLWGARRLAGSGLLKLVMKRRSAAAKQKTAGLRIPNANKLASVMHPRRLRMVITAITDCCPVMKVYRLEAADGREIPYFIAGQYVPIFTEIDGGEIERPYAITSSPLEALHGYYEIAIKRAVGGYVSNYILDNWKVGDEVLIGAPLGTETYSPIRDRKDVVVLTGGSGVTPYHSMARAVADGTLDCNMTLIYGCNTINDIAFLDEWEHLKQVSGGRFKYVLIVAQEDMEGAERGFITREIIDKYCDIHNASVFIGGNPGLMKFLHEQLDPMNLEPRYLHWGLNGDAIPTVEGEEKEREFTLTVHIQGKTVRIPAKRGETVIRALERAKLSPAVSCRSGVCGFCRSYLISGDVEVVGPNSGQRKRDRELGFIHPCCTFPCSDLEITVNKA
;
A
#
# COMPACT_ATOMS: atom_id res chain seq x y z
N MET A 1 37.12 0.53 -10.53
CA MET A 1 37.53 1.78 -11.20
C MET A 1 37.20 1.87 -12.70
N GLY A 2 36.96 0.76 -13.42
CA GLY A 2 36.73 0.76 -14.88
C GLY A 2 35.39 1.35 -15.36
N LYS A 3 34.27 1.12 -14.62
CA LYS A 3 32.92 1.55 -15.06
C LYS A 3 32.66 3.05 -14.94
N LEU A 4 33.28 3.75 -14.01
CA LEU A 4 33.14 5.22 -13.88
C LEU A 4 33.87 5.98 -15.01
N ARG A 5 34.98 5.43 -15.52
CA ARG A 5 35.71 6.03 -16.66
C ARG A 5 34.93 5.98 -17.96
N THR A 6 34.13 4.94 -18.19
CA THR A 6 33.35 4.81 -19.43
C THR A 6 32.17 5.83 -19.46
N TYR A 7 31.56 6.12 -18.32
CA TYR A 7 30.53 7.16 -18.23
C TYR A 7 31.08 8.59 -18.42
N LEU A 8 32.23 8.88 -17.83
CA LEU A 8 32.89 10.17 -18.00
C LEU A 8 33.42 10.38 -19.44
N TRP A 9 33.81 9.31 -20.12
CA TRP A 9 34.28 9.39 -21.53
C TRP A 9 33.10 9.63 -22.48
N GLY A 10 31.94 9.00 -22.27
CA GLY A 10 30.71 9.29 -23.01
C GLY A 10 30.21 10.72 -22.82
N ALA A 11 30.24 11.23 -21.58
CA ALA A 11 29.84 12.59 -21.25
C ALA A 11 30.79 13.65 -21.89
N ARG A 12 32.08 13.38 -21.96
CA ARG A 12 33.05 14.28 -22.64
C ARG A 12 32.85 14.32 -24.16
N ARG A 13 32.51 13.23 -24.82
CA ARG A 13 32.19 13.21 -26.26
C ARG A 13 30.90 13.95 -26.58
N LEU A 14 29.88 13.82 -25.73
CA LEU A 14 28.63 14.55 -25.88
C LEU A 14 28.76 16.04 -25.60
N ALA A 15 29.71 16.44 -24.72
CA ALA A 15 29.95 17.85 -24.41
C ALA A 15 30.51 18.66 -25.60
N GLY A 16 31.15 18.00 -26.57
CA GLY A 16 31.63 18.63 -27.82
C GLY A 16 30.64 18.58 -28.98
N SER A 17 29.51 17.91 -28.85
CA SER A 17 28.56 17.75 -29.95
C SER A 17 27.64 18.97 -30.05
N GLY A 18 27.39 19.44 -31.29
CA GLY A 18 26.43 20.51 -31.55
C GLY A 18 25.06 20.29 -30.96
N LEU A 19 24.69 19.00 -30.80
CA LEU A 19 23.43 18.57 -30.20
C LEU A 19 23.34 18.97 -28.71
N LEU A 20 24.39 18.79 -27.91
CA LEU A 20 24.39 19.19 -26.50
C LEU A 20 24.30 20.70 -26.33
N LYS A 21 25.03 21.44 -27.20
CA LYS A 21 24.93 22.92 -27.24
C LYS A 21 23.51 23.37 -27.60
N LEU A 22 22.86 22.67 -28.53
CA LEU A 22 21.46 22.95 -28.93
C LEU A 22 20.48 22.67 -27.78
N VAL A 23 20.64 21.52 -27.07
CA VAL A 23 19.82 21.15 -25.91
C VAL A 23 20.04 22.13 -24.76
N MET A 24 21.26 22.51 -24.47
CA MET A 24 21.55 23.50 -23.42
C MET A 24 21.02 24.89 -23.79
N LYS A 25 21.13 25.31 -25.05
CA LYS A 25 20.58 26.57 -25.54
C LYS A 25 19.02 26.58 -25.46
N ARG A 26 18.37 25.48 -25.80
CA ARG A 26 16.91 25.30 -25.62
C ARG A 26 16.49 25.33 -24.15
N ARG A 27 17.25 24.65 -23.27
CA ARG A 27 16.99 24.68 -21.82
C ARG A 27 17.19 26.08 -21.22
N SER A 28 18.22 26.80 -21.61
CA SER A 28 18.47 28.16 -21.12
C SER A 28 17.46 29.17 -21.69
N ALA A 29 16.98 28.98 -22.92
CA ALA A 29 15.87 29.77 -23.48
C ALA A 29 14.55 29.52 -22.79
N ALA A 30 14.24 28.24 -22.49
CA ALA A 30 13.05 27.85 -21.72
C ALA A 30 13.09 28.38 -20.27
N ALA A 31 14.27 28.40 -19.64
CA ALA A 31 14.46 28.97 -18.30
C ALA A 31 14.34 30.49 -18.24
N LYS A 32 14.58 31.18 -19.40
CA LYS A 32 14.45 32.66 -19.53
C LYS A 32 13.05 33.12 -19.92
N GLN A 33 12.16 32.22 -20.37
CA GLN A 33 10.75 32.56 -20.53
C GLN A 33 10.16 32.79 -19.13
N LYS A 34 9.95 34.05 -18.79
CA LYS A 34 9.10 34.44 -17.66
C LYS A 34 7.82 33.65 -17.77
N THR A 35 7.41 33.07 -16.69
CA THR A 35 6.20 32.25 -16.44
C THR A 35 4.90 32.96 -16.84
N ALA A 36 4.72 33.24 -18.13
CA ALA A 36 3.41 33.49 -18.68
C ALA A 36 2.70 32.13 -18.73
N GLY A 37 1.84 31.85 -17.77
CA GLY A 37 0.97 30.70 -17.58
C GLY A 37 1.51 29.39 -18.20
N LEU A 38 2.17 28.56 -17.42
CA LEU A 38 2.59 27.23 -17.85
C LEU A 38 1.38 26.51 -18.47
N ARG A 39 1.36 26.42 -19.79
CA ARG A 39 0.32 25.69 -20.50
C ARG A 39 0.48 24.22 -20.19
N ILE A 40 -0.40 23.68 -19.36
CA ILE A 40 -0.38 22.25 -19.01
C ILE A 40 -0.55 21.45 -20.32
N PRO A 41 0.40 20.56 -20.67
CA PRO A 41 0.28 19.73 -21.86
C PRO A 41 -1.01 18.90 -21.85
N ASN A 42 -1.61 18.63 -23.00
CA ASN A 42 -2.84 17.85 -23.08
C ASN A 42 -2.71 16.45 -22.45
N ALA A 43 -1.52 15.82 -22.58
CA ALA A 43 -1.24 14.55 -21.89
C ALA A 43 -1.35 14.67 -20.37
N ASN A 44 -0.85 15.77 -19.77
CA ASN A 44 -0.97 15.98 -18.32
C ASN A 44 -2.40 16.31 -17.90
N LYS A 45 -3.18 16.97 -18.77
CA LYS A 45 -4.62 17.20 -18.51
C LYS A 45 -5.38 15.88 -18.52
N LEU A 46 -5.14 15.03 -19.52
CA LEU A 46 -5.74 13.71 -19.59
C LEU A 46 -5.32 12.86 -18.38
N ALA A 47 -4.03 12.83 -18.04
CA ALA A 47 -3.54 12.12 -16.86
C ALA A 47 -4.18 12.60 -15.55
N SER A 48 -4.43 13.92 -15.40
CA SER A 48 -5.09 14.47 -14.21
C SER A 48 -6.57 14.13 -14.11
N VAL A 49 -7.21 13.80 -15.24
CA VAL A 49 -8.60 13.30 -15.26
C VAL A 49 -8.64 11.80 -14.96
N MET A 50 -7.74 11.02 -15.56
CA MET A 50 -7.68 9.56 -15.39
C MET A 50 -7.09 9.16 -14.03
N HIS A 51 -6.16 9.96 -13.48
CA HIS A 51 -5.49 9.72 -12.21
C HIS A 51 -5.48 10.99 -11.37
N PRO A 52 -6.64 11.44 -10.89
CA PRO A 52 -6.73 12.64 -10.07
C PRO A 52 -5.97 12.43 -8.76
N ARG A 53 -5.20 13.42 -8.34
CA ARG A 53 -4.47 13.36 -7.06
C ARG A 53 -5.41 13.25 -5.87
N ARG A 54 -6.59 13.87 -5.99
CA ARG A 54 -7.62 13.93 -4.94
C ARG A 54 -9.00 13.89 -5.55
N LEU A 55 -9.83 13.03 -5.00
CA LEU A 55 -11.23 12.84 -5.34
C LEU A 55 -12.05 13.16 -4.10
N ARG A 56 -13.06 14.03 -4.25
CA ARG A 56 -14.08 14.25 -3.21
C ARG A 56 -15.14 13.18 -3.36
N MET A 57 -15.32 12.39 -2.33
CA MET A 57 -16.30 11.31 -2.29
C MET A 57 -17.29 11.57 -1.16
N VAL A 58 -18.51 11.06 -1.31
CA VAL A 58 -19.54 11.05 -0.27
C VAL A 58 -19.70 9.60 0.20
N ILE A 59 -19.81 9.41 1.50
CA ILE A 59 -20.18 8.13 2.10
C ILE A 59 -21.68 7.92 1.90
N THR A 60 -22.06 7.00 1.01
CA THR A 60 -23.47 6.73 0.71
C THR A 60 -24.05 5.56 1.51
N ALA A 61 -23.21 4.66 2.00
CA ALA A 61 -23.60 3.56 2.89
C ALA A 61 -22.45 3.18 3.84
N ILE A 62 -22.83 2.69 5.02
CA ILE A 62 -21.94 2.05 5.99
C ILE A 62 -22.63 0.77 6.43
N THR A 63 -21.95 -0.38 6.28
CA THR A 63 -22.45 -1.69 6.68
C THR A 63 -21.46 -2.40 7.59
N ASP A 64 -21.94 -3.14 8.55
CA ASP A 64 -21.09 -3.98 9.39
C ASP A 64 -20.68 -5.24 8.61
N CYS A 65 -19.37 -5.43 8.48
CA CYS A 65 -18.78 -6.58 7.80
C CYS A 65 -18.54 -7.72 8.79
N CYS A 66 -18.12 -7.38 9.98
CA CYS A 66 -18.02 -8.22 11.16
C CYS A 66 -17.96 -7.30 12.40
N PRO A 67 -18.04 -7.81 13.64
CA PRO A 67 -18.08 -6.98 14.86
C PRO A 67 -16.96 -5.94 14.99
N VAL A 68 -15.83 -6.17 14.32
CA VAL A 68 -14.64 -5.28 14.42
C VAL A 68 -14.34 -4.53 13.13
N MET A 69 -15.18 -4.67 12.07
CA MET A 69 -14.92 -4.09 10.75
C MET A 69 -16.19 -3.57 10.09
N LYS A 70 -16.10 -2.37 9.49
CA LYS A 70 -17.18 -1.77 8.68
C LYS A 70 -16.75 -1.56 7.25
N VAL A 71 -17.71 -1.70 6.33
CA VAL A 71 -17.57 -1.35 4.91
C VAL A 71 -18.21 0.02 4.68
N TYR A 72 -17.48 0.86 3.96
CA TYR A 72 -17.90 2.21 3.56
C TYR A 72 -18.04 2.24 2.03
N ARG A 73 -19.24 2.59 1.53
CA ARG A 73 -19.46 2.86 0.11
C ARG A 73 -19.21 4.33 -0.15
N LEU A 74 -18.37 4.59 -1.15
CA LEU A 74 -17.89 5.92 -1.53
C LEU A 74 -18.29 6.22 -2.96
N GLU A 75 -19.05 7.30 -3.19
CA GLU A 75 -19.45 7.80 -4.51
C GLU A 75 -18.89 9.21 -4.75
N ALA A 76 -18.69 9.59 -6.01
CA ALA A 76 -18.17 10.92 -6.31
C ALA A 76 -19.11 12.03 -5.84
N ALA A 77 -18.63 13.00 -5.04
CA ALA A 77 -19.42 14.08 -4.48
C ALA A 77 -20.06 15.01 -5.55
N ASP A 78 -19.48 15.05 -6.72
CA ASP A 78 -19.95 15.88 -7.85
C ASP A 78 -20.60 15.06 -8.98
N GLY A 79 -20.88 13.77 -8.75
CA GLY A 79 -21.54 12.88 -9.70
C GLY A 79 -20.69 12.52 -10.94
N ARG A 80 -19.39 12.85 -10.95
CA ARG A 80 -18.48 12.44 -12.03
C ARG A 80 -18.21 10.95 -12.00
N GLU A 81 -17.81 10.41 -13.15
CA GLU A 81 -17.23 9.07 -13.22
C GLU A 81 -15.98 9.00 -12.35
N ILE A 82 -15.83 7.91 -11.62
CA ILE A 82 -14.64 7.60 -10.82
C ILE A 82 -13.63 6.81 -11.65
N PRO A 83 -12.32 6.90 -11.36
CA PRO A 83 -11.31 6.13 -12.05
C PRO A 83 -11.56 4.63 -11.96
N TYR A 84 -11.43 3.93 -13.08
CA TYR A 84 -11.43 2.47 -13.08
C TYR A 84 -10.20 1.93 -12.35
N PHE A 85 -10.33 0.77 -11.72
CA PHE A 85 -9.24 0.14 -10.99
C PHE A 85 -9.09 -1.34 -11.33
N ILE A 86 -7.99 -1.94 -10.93
CA ILE A 86 -7.74 -3.39 -11.06
C ILE A 86 -7.91 -4.01 -9.67
N ALA A 87 -8.64 -5.13 -9.58
CA ALA A 87 -8.86 -5.83 -8.32
C ALA A 87 -7.54 -6.11 -7.58
N GLY A 88 -7.50 -5.79 -6.29
CA GLY A 88 -6.31 -5.81 -5.46
C GLY A 88 -5.68 -4.43 -5.21
N GLN A 89 -6.09 -3.40 -5.93
CA GLN A 89 -5.63 -2.03 -5.69
C GLN A 89 -6.24 -1.40 -4.43
N TYR A 90 -5.63 -0.34 -3.96
CA TYR A 90 -6.05 0.46 -2.81
C TYR A 90 -6.23 1.93 -3.20
N VAL A 91 -6.97 2.68 -2.40
CA VAL A 91 -7.03 4.14 -2.45
C VAL A 91 -6.34 4.75 -1.23
N PRO A 92 -5.52 5.81 -1.42
CA PRO A 92 -5.10 6.65 -0.30
C PRO A 92 -6.30 7.42 0.24
N ILE A 93 -6.49 7.41 1.54
CA ILE A 93 -7.49 8.24 2.23
C ILE A 93 -6.76 9.35 2.95
N PHE A 94 -7.23 10.58 2.76
CA PHE A 94 -6.72 11.77 3.43
C PHE A 94 -7.70 12.15 4.54
N THR A 95 -7.24 12.11 5.77
CA THR A 95 -8.05 12.43 6.96
C THR A 95 -7.35 13.52 7.75
N GLU A 96 -8.09 14.55 8.14
CA GLU A 96 -7.57 15.58 9.04
C GLU A 96 -7.85 15.16 10.49
N ILE A 97 -6.80 14.99 11.28
CA ILE A 97 -6.86 14.65 12.71
C ILE A 97 -5.98 15.63 13.46
N ASP A 98 -6.51 16.27 14.51
CA ASP A 98 -5.81 17.25 15.35
C ASP A 98 -5.14 18.39 14.57
N GLY A 99 -5.74 18.80 13.43
CA GLY A 99 -5.22 19.87 12.56
C GLY A 99 -4.00 19.45 11.73
N GLY A 100 -3.78 18.14 11.54
CA GLY A 100 -2.81 17.58 10.62
C GLY A 100 -3.47 16.64 9.60
N GLU A 101 -3.12 16.79 8.32
CA GLU A 101 -3.57 15.86 7.29
C GLU A 101 -2.73 14.59 7.34
N ILE A 102 -3.39 13.44 7.40
CA ILE A 102 -2.77 12.11 7.49
C ILE A 102 -3.31 11.24 6.36
N GLU A 103 -2.40 10.57 5.66
CA GLU A 103 -2.73 9.66 4.57
C GLU A 103 -2.60 8.19 5.01
N ARG A 104 -3.62 7.36 4.69
CA ARG A 104 -3.61 5.91 4.89
C ARG A 104 -4.15 5.17 3.68
N PRO A 105 -3.47 4.10 3.23
CA PRO A 105 -3.98 3.24 2.17
C PRO A 105 -5.07 2.30 2.71
N TYR A 106 -6.18 2.19 1.97
CA TYR A 106 -7.21 1.18 2.20
C TYR A 106 -7.52 0.46 0.91
N ALA A 107 -7.46 -0.87 0.94
CA ALA A 107 -7.80 -1.68 -0.23
C ALA A 107 -9.25 -1.45 -0.64
N ILE A 108 -9.50 -1.40 -1.94
CA ILE A 108 -10.84 -1.41 -2.49
C ILE A 108 -11.37 -2.83 -2.37
N THR A 109 -12.56 -3.00 -1.79
CA THR A 109 -13.21 -4.30 -1.59
C THR A 109 -14.29 -4.61 -2.61
N SER A 110 -14.86 -3.58 -3.26
CA SER A 110 -15.75 -3.74 -4.41
C SER A 110 -15.02 -4.34 -5.61
N SER A 111 -15.77 -4.91 -6.56
CA SER A 111 -15.18 -5.35 -7.83
C SER A 111 -14.92 -4.17 -8.77
N PRO A 112 -14.00 -4.31 -9.77
CA PRO A 112 -13.83 -3.30 -10.80
C PRO A 112 -15.11 -3.00 -11.61
N LEU A 113 -16.03 -3.95 -11.74
CA LEU A 113 -17.31 -3.76 -12.39
C LEU A 113 -18.17 -2.73 -11.64
N GLU A 114 -18.11 -2.76 -10.32
CA GLU A 114 -18.88 -1.84 -9.46
C GLU A 114 -18.37 -0.39 -9.55
N ALA A 115 -17.09 -0.19 -9.88
CA ALA A 115 -16.56 1.14 -10.18
C ALA A 115 -17.22 1.76 -11.42
N LEU A 116 -17.62 0.94 -12.41
CA LEU A 116 -18.40 1.40 -13.57
C LEU A 116 -19.83 1.82 -13.18
N HIS A 117 -20.32 1.36 -12.03
CA HIS A 117 -21.58 1.82 -11.44
C HIS A 117 -21.39 3.05 -10.54
N GLY A 118 -20.18 3.61 -10.47
CA GLY A 118 -19.89 4.91 -9.86
C GLY A 118 -19.49 4.87 -8.39
N TYR A 119 -19.13 3.73 -7.83
CA TYR A 119 -18.71 3.64 -6.43
C TYR A 119 -17.51 2.74 -6.16
N TYR A 120 -16.83 3.01 -5.06
CA TYR A 120 -15.89 2.10 -4.40
C TYR A 120 -16.45 1.66 -3.06
N GLU A 121 -16.05 0.47 -2.62
CA GLU A 121 -16.20 0.04 -1.24
C GLU A 121 -14.82 -0.17 -0.63
N ILE A 122 -14.66 0.25 0.63
CA ILE A 122 -13.46 0.03 1.43
C ILE A 122 -13.87 -0.54 2.78
N ALA A 123 -13.10 -1.48 3.32
CA ALA A 123 -13.36 -2.03 4.64
C ALA A 123 -12.30 -1.59 5.65
N ILE A 124 -12.75 -1.12 6.82
CA ILE A 124 -11.91 -0.55 7.87
C ILE A 124 -12.09 -1.35 9.15
N LYS A 125 -11.01 -1.98 9.62
CA LYS A 125 -10.96 -2.73 10.87
C LYS A 125 -10.51 -1.85 12.02
N ARG A 126 -11.17 -2.00 13.18
CA ARG A 126 -10.71 -1.43 14.45
C ARG A 126 -9.38 -2.07 14.85
N ALA A 127 -8.41 -1.26 15.21
CA ALA A 127 -7.10 -1.72 15.64
C ALA A 127 -6.77 -1.21 17.04
N VAL A 128 -6.10 -2.03 17.84
CA VAL A 128 -5.59 -1.58 19.15
C VAL A 128 -4.60 -0.45 18.93
N GLY A 129 -4.86 0.74 19.50
CA GLY A 129 -4.04 1.94 19.30
C GLY A 129 -4.08 2.51 17.87
N GLY A 130 -5.03 2.07 17.05
CA GLY A 130 -5.19 2.55 15.68
C GLY A 130 -5.59 4.03 15.65
N TYR A 131 -4.72 4.89 15.09
CA TYR A 131 -4.95 6.34 15.11
C TYR A 131 -5.97 6.77 14.06
N VAL A 132 -5.79 6.34 12.80
CA VAL A 132 -6.69 6.73 11.70
C VAL A 132 -7.90 5.80 11.58
N SER A 133 -7.70 4.48 11.65
CA SER A 133 -8.80 3.51 11.53
C SER A 133 -9.87 3.70 12.61
N ASN A 134 -9.45 3.92 13.87
CA ASN A 134 -10.38 4.15 14.98
C ASN A 134 -11.08 5.51 14.83
N TYR A 135 -10.34 6.56 14.44
CA TYR A 135 -10.94 7.86 14.15
C TYR A 135 -12.05 7.77 13.09
N ILE A 136 -11.79 7.05 11.98
CA ILE A 136 -12.78 6.86 10.92
C ILE A 136 -14.02 6.12 11.47
N LEU A 137 -13.82 4.99 12.17
CA LEU A 137 -14.91 4.18 12.72
C LEU A 137 -15.76 4.94 13.74
N ASP A 138 -15.18 5.89 14.46
CA ASP A 138 -15.85 6.66 15.52
C ASP A 138 -16.52 7.93 14.98
N ASN A 139 -16.04 8.51 13.86
CA ASN A 139 -16.47 9.83 13.43
C ASN A 139 -17.22 9.84 12.08
N TRP A 140 -16.86 8.96 11.12
CA TRP A 140 -17.46 9.00 9.79
C TRP A 140 -18.90 8.48 9.78
N LYS A 141 -19.77 9.20 9.05
CA LYS A 141 -21.20 8.92 8.92
C LYS A 141 -21.63 8.98 7.45
N VAL A 142 -22.77 8.35 7.17
CA VAL A 142 -23.43 8.49 5.87
C VAL A 142 -23.74 9.97 5.62
N GLY A 143 -23.37 10.45 4.43
CA GLY A 143 -23.49 11.84 4.02
C GLY A 143 -22.19 12.66 4.19
N ASP A 144 -21.20 12.17 4.91
CA ASP A 144 -19.91 12.87 5.06
C ASP A 144 -19.14 12.88 3.74
N GLU A 145 -18.53 14.04 3.44
CA GLU A 145 -17.54 14.14 2.38
C GLU A 145 -16.15 13.70 2.88
N VAL A 146 -15.51 12.86 2.10
CA VAL A 146 -14.16 12.35 2.37
C VAL A 146 -13.27 12.55 1.17
N LEU A 147 -11.97 12.67 1.41
CA LEU A 147 -10.98 12.91 0.37
C LEU A 147 -10.15 11.65 0.17
N ILE A 148 -10.12 11.13 -1.06
CA ILE A 148 -9.32 9.97 -1.42
C ILE A 148 -8.38 10.28 -2.59
N GLY A 149 -7.34 9.46 -2.80
CA GLY A 149 -6.55 9.48 -4.04
C GLY A 149 -7.12 8.53 -5.09
N ALA A 150 -6.57 8.59 -6.30
CA ALA A 150 -6.86 7.58 -7.33
C ALA A 150 -6.37 6.20 -6.89
N PRO A 151 -6.94 5.10 -7.45
CA PRO A 151 -6.48 3.74 -7.18
C PRO A 151 -5.00 3.55 -7.50
N LEU A 152 -4.30 2.90 -6.58
CA LEU A 152 -2.87 2.61 -6.63
C LEU A 152 -2.62 1.15 -6.20
N GLY A 153 -1.41 0.67 -6.45
CA GLY A 153 -0.96 -0.66 -6.00
C GLY A 153 -0.68 -1.61 -7.15
N THR A 154 0.19 -2.57 -6.86
CA THR A 154 0.68 -3.56 -7.83
C THR A 154 0.34 -4.99 -7.43
N GLU A 155 -0.39 -5.18 -6.34
CA GLU A 155 -0.86 -6.47 -5.84
C GLU A 155 -2.12 -6.90 -6.61
N THR A 156 -1.97 -7.00 -7.91
CA THR A 156 -3.03 -7.29 -8.87
C THR A 156 -2.65 -8.50 -9.72
N TYR A 157 -3.62 -9.30 -10.11
CA TYR A 157 -3.40 -10.36 -11.07
C TYR A 157 -3.11 -9.80 -12.47
N SER A 158 -2.16 -10.42 -13.18
CA SER A 158 -1.85 -10.11 -14.57
C SER A 158 -1.61 -11.40 -15.38
N PRO A 159 -2.39 -11.68 -16.43
CA PRO A 159 -2.25 -12.92 -17.21
C PRO A 159 -0.90 -13.04 -17.94
N ILE A 160 -0.15 -11.93 -18.08
CA ILE A 160 1.20 -11.93 -18.66
C ILE A 160 2.25 -12.36 -17.65
N ARG A 161 2.02 -12.10 -16.36
CA ARG A 161 2.96 -12.39 -15.26
C ARG A 161 2.58 -13.66 -14.53
N ASP A 162 1.29 -13.85 -14.27
CA ASP A 162 0.75 -14.80 -13.33
C ASP A 162 0.22 -16.06 -13.99
N ARG A 163 0.17 -17.14 -13.24
CA ARG A 163 -0.46 -18.38 -13.64
C ARG A 163 -1.98 -18.25 -13.55
N LYS A 164 -2.69 -19.09 -14.32
CA LYS A 164 -4.15 -19.12 -14.32
C LYS A 164 -4.72 -19.48 -12.94
N ASP A 165 -4.04 -20.35 -12.22
CA ASP A 165 -4.40 -20.74 -10.86
C ASP A 165 -3.70 -19.80 -9.86
N VAL A 166 -4.51 -19.22 -8.99
CA VAL A 166 -4.09 -18.24 -7.97
C VAL A 166 -4.42 -18.80 -6.59
N VAL A 167 -3.43 -18.82 -5.73
CA VAL A 167 -3.59 -19.14 -4.30
C VAL A 167 -3.41 -17.86 -3.50
N VAL A 168 -4.36 -17.56 -2.63
CA VAL A 168 -4.28 -16.42 -1.70
C VAL A 168 -4.13 -16.95 -0.28
N LEU A 169 -3.07 -16.54 0.40
CA LEU A 169 -2.80 -16.83 1.81
C LEU A 169 -2.92 -15.53 2.59
N THR A 170 -3.96 -15.42 3.43
CA THR A 170 -4.21 -14.14 4.11
C THR A 170 -4.82 -14.30 5.48
N GLY A 171 -4.80 -13.22 6.28
CA GLY A 171 -5.43 -13.22 7.60
C GLY A 171 -5.94 -11.85 8.04
N GLY A 172 -7.02 -11.90 8.83
CA GLY A 172 -7.67 -10.70 9.37
C GLY A 172 -8.05 -9.71 8.27
N SER A 173 -7.76 -8.42 8.46
CA SER A 173 -8.07 -7.38 7.46
C SER A 173 -7.21 -7.44 6.17
N GLY A 174 -6.18 -8.29 6.14
CA GLY A 174 -5.41 -8.53 4.92
C GLY A 174 -6.22 -9.15 3.79
N VAL A 175 -7.43 -9.65 4.07
CA VAL A 175 -8.34 -10.23 3.09
C VAL A 175 -8.96 -9.19 2.14
N THR A 176 -8.96 -7.92 2.51
CA THR A 176 -9.71 -6.85 1.80
C THR A 176 -9.37 -6.70 0.30
N PRO A 177 -8.09 -6.69 -0.16
CA PRO A 177 -7.80 -6.66 -1.59
C PRO A 177 -8.24 -7.94 -2.32
N TYR A 178 -8.20 -9.05 -1.64
CA TYR A 178 -8.56 -10.36 -2.20
C TYR A 178 -10.09 -10.58 -2.24
N HIS A 179 -10.85 -9.86 -1.41
CA HIS A 179 -12.30 -9.81 -1.54
C HIS A 179 -12.70 -9.16 -2.87
N SER A 180 -12.07 -8.05 -3.25
CA SER A 180 -12.22 -7.45 -4.57
C SER A 180 -11.88 -8.43 -5.71
N MET A 181 -10.77 -9.19 -5.56
CA MET A 181 -10.39 -10.20 -6.55
C MET A 181 -11.41 -11.35 -6.65
N ALA A 182 -11.92 -11.83 -5.52
CA ALA A 182 -12.95 -12.87 -5.50
C ALA A 182 -14.25 -12.41 -6.16
N ARG A 183 -14.70 -11.18 -5.89
CA ARG A 183 -15.84 -10.55 -6.57
C ARG A 183 -15.59 -10.42 -8.08
N ALA A 184 -14.38 -9.99 -8.48
CA ALA A 184 -14.00 -9.87 -9.88
C ALA A 184 -13.91 -11.23 -10.61
N VAL A 185 -13.53 -12.32 -9.93
CA VAL A 185 -13.62 -13.68 -10.46
C VAL A 185 -15.07 -14.11 -10.62
N ALA A 186 -15.92 -13.79 -9.63
CA ALA A 186 -17.33 -14.17 -9.62
C ALA A 186 -18.12 -13.45 -10.73
N ASP A 187 -17.88 -12.15 -10.96
CA ASP A 187 -18.55 -11.35 -12.00
C ASP A 187 -17.91 -11.51 -13.39
N GLY A 188 -16.77 -12.21 -13.52
CA GLY A 188 -16.11 -12.52 -14.77
C GLY A 188 -15.15 -11.45 -15.28
N THR A 189 -14.92 -10.36 -14.54
CA THR A 189 -13.95 -9.32 -14.91
C THR A 189 -12.50 -9.75 -14.67
N LEU A 190 -12.28 -10.76 -13.81
CA LEU A 190 -10.97 -11.36 -13.56
C LEU A 190 -10.95 -12.83 -14.03
N ASP A 191 -10.15 -13.10 -15.07
CA ASP A 191 -10.06 -14.44 -15.66
C ASP A 191 -8.93 -15.26 -15.03
N CYS A 192 -9.15 -15.75 -13.79
CA CYS A 192 -8.30 -16.73 -13.11
C CYS A 192 -9.14 -17.70 -12.27
N ASN A 193 -8.52 -18.80 -11.82
CA ASN A 193 -9.08 -19.67 -10.79
C ASN A 193 -8.44 -19.28 -9.45
N MET A 194 -9.23 -18.94 -8.45
CA MET A 194 -8.75 -18.43 -7.17
C MET A 194 -9.10 -19.37 -6.03
N THR A 195 -8.10 -19.78 -5.25
CA THR A 195 -8.28 -20.47 -3.98
C THR A 195 -7.82 -19.56 -2.84
N LEU A 196 -8.75 -19.16 -1.99
CA LEU A 196 -8.50 -18.31 -0.82
C LEU A 196 -8.34 -19.19 0.42
N ILE A 197 -7.19 -19.13 1.09
CA ILE A 197 -6.96 -19.70 2.42
C ILE A 197 -6.90 -18.53 3.40
N TYR A 198 -7.94 -18.40 4.23
CA TYR A 198 -8.17 -17.24 5.07
C TYR A 198 -8.14 -17.58 6.55
N GLY A 199 -7.12 -17.09 7.26
CA GLY A 199 -6.91 -17.31 8.69
C GLY A 199 -7.44 -16.17 9.56
N CYS A 200 -8.14 -16.51 10.63
CA CYS A 200 -8.63 -15.58 11.66
C CYS A 200 -8.35 -16.13 13.06
N ASN A 201 -8.27 -15.25 14.05
CA ASN A 201 -8.09 -15.69 15.43
C ASN A 201 -9.40 -16.27 15.97
N THR A 202 -10.52 -15.56 15.78
CA THR A 202 -11.85 -15.92 16.24
C THR A 202 -12.85 -15.84 15.09
N ILE A 203 -14.02 -16.41 15.25
CA ILE A 203 -15.13 -16.34 14.29
C ILE A 203 -15.55 -14.88 14.06
N ASN A 204 -15.53 -14.06 15.10
CA ASN A 204 -15.88 -12.65 15.04
C ASN A 204 -14.87 -11.79 14.24
N ASP A 205 -13.69 -12.33 13.95
CA ASP A 205 -12.68 -11.66 13.09
C ASP A 205 -12.86 -11.96 11.60
N ILE A 206 -13.74 -12.89 11.22
CA ILE A 206 -13.94 -13.28 9.82
C ILE A 206 -14.71 -12.17 9.11
N ALA A 207 -14.03 -11.48 8.22
CA ALA A 207 -14.65 -10.47 7.36
C ALA A 207 -15.39 -11.14 6.19
N PHE A 208 -16.51 -10.55 5.78
CA PHE A 208 -17.33 -10.97 4.63
C PHE A 208 -17.84 -12.42 4.71
N LEU A 209 -18.05 -12.95 5.92
CA LEU A 209 -18.43 -14.36 6.12
C LEU A 209 -19.65 -14.77 5.27
N ASP A 210 -20.67 -13.94 5.25
CA ASP A 210 -21.92 -14.20 4.52
C ASP A 210 -21.76 -14.13 2.99
N GLU A 211 -20.70 -13.52 2.49
CA GLU A 211 -20.46 -13.36 1.06
C GLU A 211 -19.64 -14.51 0.44
N TRP A 212 -18.77 -15.17 1.20
CA TRP A 212 -17.85 -16.17 0.64
C TRP A 212 -18.55 -17.34 -0.04
N GLU A 213 -19.61 -17.88 0.56
CA GLU A 213 -20.35 -18.99 -0.04
C GLU A 213 -21.13 -18.54 -1.30
N HIS A 214 -21.69 -17.32 -1.28
CA HIS A 214 -22.33 -16.74 -2.45
C HIS A 214 -21.33 -16.58 -3.61
N LEU A 215 -20.17 -15.99 -3.37
CA LEU A 215 -19.13 -15.80 -4.38
C LEU A 215 -18.65 -17.13 -4.98
N LYS A 216 -18.49 -18.16 -4.13
CA LYS A 216 -18.16 -19.52 -4.58
C LYS A 216 -19.23 -20.07 -5.52
N GLN A 217 -20.52 -19.94 -5.17
CA GLN A 217 -21.63 -20.45 -5.98
C GLN A 217 -21.72 -19.75 -7.35
N VAL A 218 -21.65 -18.41 -7.37
CA VAL A 218 -21.83 -17.64 -8.62
C VAL A 218 -20.58 -17.63 -9.52
N SER A 219 -19.41 -18.00 -8.98
CA SER A 219 -18.14 -18.01 -9.74
C SER A 219 -18.04 -19.10 -10.81
N GLY A 220 -18.99 -20.04 -10.86
CA GLY A 220 -18.93 -21.20 -11.78
C GLY A 220 -17.75 -22.13 -11.47
N GLY A 221 -17.36 -22.25 -10.20
CA GLY A 221 -16.27 -23.12 -9.73
C GLY A 221 -14.87 -22.50 -9.83
N ARG A 222 -14.76 -21.26 -10.29
CA ARG A 222 -13.47 -20.55 -10.40
C ARG A 222 -12.99 -19.95 -9.07
N PHE A 223 -13.86 -19.75 -8.10
CA PHE A 223 -13.50 -19.31 -6.76
C PHE A 223 -13.79 -20.40 -5.74
N LYS A 224 -12.81 -20.63 -4.86
CA LYS A 224 -12.91 -21.53 -3.70
C LYS A 224 -12.31 -20.82 -2.50
N TYR A 225 -12.79 -21.17 -1.30
CA TYR A 225 -12.22 -20.63 -0.08
C TYR A 225 -12.14 -21.70 1.02
N VAL A 226 -11.21 -21.51 1.93
CA VAL A 226 -11.01 -22.29 3.15
C VAL A 226 -10.82 -21.31 4.30
N LEU A 227 -11.66 -21.44 5.31
CA LEU A 227 -11.53 -20.67 6.56
C LEU A 227 -10.69 -21.45 7.55
N ILE A 228 -9.83 -20.74 8.27
CA ILE A 228 -9.01 -21.28 9.36
C ILE A 228 -9.21 -20.41 10.59
N VAL A 229 -9.67 -21.03 11.69
CA VAL A 229 -9.93 -20.32 12.95
C VAL A 229 -8.98 -20.83 14.02
N ALA A 230 -8.17 -19.92 14.61
CA ALA A 230 -7.11 -20.34 15.52
C ALA A 230 -7.60 -20.70 16.92
N GLN A 231 -8.58 -20.00 17.46
CA GLN A 231 -8.96 -20.09 18.88
C GLN A 231 -10.29 -20.81 19.14
N GLU A 232 -11.10 -21.00 18.11
CA GLU A 232 -12.46 -21.53 18.22
C GLU A 232 -12.69 -22.60 17.18
N ASP A 233 -13.61 -23.54 17.46
CA ASP A 233 -14.09 -24.51 16.48
C ASP A 233 -15.26 -23.91 15.71
N MET A 234 -15.24 -24.03 14.39
CA MET A 234 -16.29 -23.58 13.48
C MET A 234 -16.59 -24.70 12.48
N GLU A 235 -17.86 -25.02 12.31
CA GLU A 235 -18.29 -25.98 11.29
C GLU A 235 -17.88 -25.48 9.88
N GLY A 236 -17.25 -26.35 9.10
CA GLY A 236 -16.77 -26.01 7.75
C GLY A 236 -15.46 -25.25 7.70
N ALA A 237 -14.81 -25.00 8.83
CA ALA A 237 -13.49 -24.37 8.91
C ALA A 237 -12.43 -25.34 9.48
N GLU A 238 -11.18 -25.10 9.14
CA GLU A 238 -10.04 -25.76 9.77
C GLU A 238 -9.69 -25.09 11.10
N ARG A 239 -9.17 -25.87 12.05
CA ARG A 239 -8.64 -25.34 13.31
C ARG A 239 -7.14 -25.07 13.23
N GLY A 240 -6.68 -23.91 13.68
CA GLY A 240 -5.26 -23.59 13.82
C GLY A 240 -4.76 -22.48 12.90
N PHE A 241 -3.67 -22.72 12.17
CA PHE A 241 -2.94 -21.72 11.37
C PHE A 241 -2.76 -22.19 9.93
N ILE A 242 -2.39 -21.26 9.02
CA ILE A 242 -2.09 -21.56 7.60
C ILE A 242 -0.72 -22.26 7.53
N THR A 243 -0.66 -23.53 7.89
CA THR A 243 0.56 -24.32 7.81
C THR A 243 0.74 -24.91 6.41
N ARG A 244 1.95 -25.42 6.14
CA ARG A 244 2.26 -26.11 4.90
C ARG A 244 1.29 -27.26 4.62
N GLU A 245 0.97 -28.07 5.64
CA GLU A 245 0.05 -29.21 5.52
C GLU A 245 -1.35 -28.77 5.06
N ILE A 246 -1.83 -27.62 5.58
CA ILE A 246 -3.11 -27.04 5.16
C ILE A 246 -3.02 -26.54 3.72
N ILE A 247 -1.92 -25.90 3.34
CA ILE A 247 -1.71 -25.43 1.96
C ILE A 247 -1.72 -26.61 1.01
N ASP A 248 -0.90 -27.64 1.27
CA ASP A 248 -0.78 -28.85 0.44
C ASP A 248 -2.11 -29.64 0.35
N LYS A 249 -2.98 -29.55 1.39
CA LYS A 249 -4.29 -30.20 1.41
C LYS A 249 -5.29 -29.57 0.42
N TYR A 250 -5.23 -28.25 0.21
CA TYR A 250 -6.27 -27.52 -0.51
C TYR A 250 -5.87 -26.99 -1.89
N CYS A 251 -4.58 -26.92 -2.19
CA CYS A 251 -4.11 -26.39 -3.46
C CYS A 251 -2.76 -26.95 -3.92
N ASP A 252 -2.54 -26.97 -5.23
CA ASP A 252 -1.23 -27.19 -5.84
C ASP A 252 -0.50 -25.84 -5.97
N ILE A 253 0.14 -25.44 -4.88
CA ILE A 253 0.83 -24.16 -4.78
C ILE A 253 2.01 -24.02 -5.75
N HIS A 254 2.63 -25.14 -6.15
CA HIS A 254 3.77 -25.15 -7.09
C HIS A 254 3.36 -24.75 -8.51
N ASN A 255 2.09 -24.94 -8.87
CA ASN A 255 1.52 -24.61 -10.17
C ASN A 255 0.63 -23.35 -10.14
N ALA A 256 0.67 -22.58 -9.05
CA ALA A 256 -0.11 -21.36 -8.87
C ALA A 256 0.75 -20.10 -8.76
N SER A 257 0.14 -18.93 -8.95
CA SER A 257 0.66 -17.67 -8.44
C SER A 257 0.12 -17.44 -7.04
N VAL A 258 0.99 -17.09 -6.10
CA VAL A 258 0.66 -17.00 -4.67
C VAL A 258 0.63 -15.54 -4.25
N PHE A 259 -0.51 -15.09 -3.74
CA PHE A 259 -0.70 -13.77 -3.18
C PHE A 259 -0.80 -13.87 -1.65
N ILE A 260 -0.03 -13.05 -0.95
CA ILE A 260 0.15 -13.18 0.49
C ILE A 260 -0.11 -11.82 1.13
N GLY A 261 -1.08 -11.76 2.05
CA GLY A 261 -1.45 -10.52 2.72
C GLY A 261 -1.82 -10.72 4.18
N GLY A 262 -1.56 -9.70 5.00
CA GLY A 262 -1.91 -9.75 6.42
C GLY A 262 -1.02 -8.89 7.29
N ASN A 263 -1.12 -9.07 8.60
CA ASN A 263 -0.27 -8.35 9.54
C ASN A 263 1.18 -8.89 9.51
N PRO A 264 2.16 -8.12 10.03
CA PRO A 264 3.57 -8.52 10.01
C PRO A 264 3.87 -9.87 10.67
N GLY A 265 3.11 -10.26 11.70
CA GLY A 265 3.26 -11.56 12.37
C GLY A 265 2.88 -12.73 11.46
N LEU A 266 1.73 -12.63 10.79
CA LEU A 266 1.31 -13.62 9.79
C LEU A 266 2.28 -13.67 8.61
N MET A 267 2.73 -12.52 8.12
CA MET A 267 3.68 -12.46 7.00
C MET A 267 5.00 -13.19 7.34
N LYS A 268 5.52 -12.97 8.56
CA LYS A 268 6.69 -13.70 9.05
C LYS A 268 6.44 -15.20 9.13
N PHE A 269 5.32 -15.59 9.73
CA PHE A 269 4.94 -17.01 9.84
C PHE A 269 4.82 -17.68 8.47
N LEU A 270 4.16 -17.01 7.50
CA LEU A 270 4.04 -17.55 6.14
C LEU A 270 5.38 -17.63 5.40
N HIS A 271 6.33 -16.73 5.64
CA HIS A 271 7.70 -16.89 5.15
C HIS A 271 8.31 -18.20 5.65
N GLU A 272 8.20 -18.47 6.94
CA GLU A 272 8.74 -19.71 7.54
C GLU A 272 8.08 -20.98 6.97
N GLN A 273 6.78 -20.91 6.59
CA GLN A 273 6.08 -22.02 5.96
C GLN A 273 6.44 -22.22 4.48
N LEU A 274 6.62 -21.12 3.73
CA LEU A 274 6.82 -21.16 2.28
C LEU A 274 8.29 -21.32 1.86
N ASP A 275 9.25 -20.81 2.64
CA ASP A 275 10.66 -20.89 2.30
C ASP A 275 11.14 -22.32 2.01
N PRO A 276 10.76 -23.36 2.82
CA PRO A 276 11.15 -24.75 2.54
C PRO A 276 10.51 -25.34 1.27
N MET A 277 9.46 -24.71 0.73
CA MET A 277 8.74 -25.19 -0.45
C MET A 277 9.44 -24.85 -1.76
N ASN A 278 10.48 -24.00 -1.75
CA ASN A 278 11.26 -23.61 -2.93
C ASN A 278 10.40 -23.12 -4.10
N LEU A 279 9.40 -22.27 -3.81
CA LEU A 279 8.53 -21.71 -4.82
C LEU A 279 9.29 -20.71 -5.71
N GLU A 280 8.88 -20.59 -6.97
CA GLU A 280 9.48 -19.61 -7.89
C GLU A 280 9.17 -18.18 -7.44
N PRO A 281 10.19 -17.33 -7.11
CA PRO A 281 9.97 -16.00 -6.56
C PRO A 281 9.12 -15.08 -7.45
N ARG A 282 9.12 -15.30 -8.77
CA ARG A 282 8.32 -14.49 -9.72
C ARG A 282 6.81 -14.64 -9.53
N TYR A 283 6.36 -15.74 -8.91
CA TYR A 283 4.96 -16.04 -8.66
C TYR A 283 4.55 -15.81 -7.21
N LEU A 284 5.46 -15.27 -6.37
CA LEU A 284 5.17 -14.88 -4.99
C LEU A 284 4.94 -13.38 -4.90
N HIS A 285 3.73 -13.00 -4.56
CA HIS A 285 3.30 -11.61 -4.41
C HIS A 285 3.04 -11.32 -2.94
N TRP A 286 3.95 -10.55 -2.34
CA TRP A 286 3.84 -10.12 -0.96
C TRP A 286 3.14 -8.77 -0.89
N GLY A 287 2.00 -8.72 -0.24
CA GLY A 287 1.20 -7.52 -0.08
C GLY A 287 1.83 -6.46 0.83
N LEU A 288 1.11 -5.36 0.98
CA LEU A 288 1.52 -4.27 1.86
C LEU A 288 1.46 -4.71 3.32
N ASN A 289 2.54 -4.52 4.07
CA ASN A 289 2.67 -4.94 5.46
C ASN A 289 2.09 -3.94 6.48
N GLY A 290 1.53 -2.83 6.01
CA GLY A 290 1.15 -1.71 6.89
C GLY A 290 2.37 -1.00 7.48
N ASP A 291 2.20 -0.37 8.64
CA ASP A 291 3.29 0.32 9.33
C ASP A 291 4.35 -0.68 9.81
N ALA A 292 5.62 -0.37 9.59
CA ALA A 292 6.74 -1.16 10.08
C ALA A 292 6.73 -1.24 11.63
N ILE A 293 7.16 -2.39 12.16
CA ILE A 293 7.30 -2.61 13.61
C ILE A 293 8.78 -2.51 13.96
N PRO A 294 9.16 -1.75 15.02
CA PRO A 294 10.55 -1.62 15.43
C PRO A 294 11.07 -2.96 15.97
N THR A 295 12.39 -3.20 15.83
CA THR A 295 13.05 -4.38 16.41
C THR A 295 13.34 -4.23 17.90
N VAL A 296 13.30 -3.02 18.43
CA VAL A 296 13.50 -2.73 19.86
C VAL A 296 12.23 -2.92 20.67
N GLU A 297 12.39 -3.25 21.95
CA GLU A 297 11.30 -3.48 22.91
C GLU A 297 11.49 -2.68 24.19
N GLY A 298 10.44 -2.62 25.01
CA GLY A 298 10.49 -1.99 26.34
C GLY A 298 10.85 -0.51 26.32
N GLU A 299 11.66 -0.08 27.29
CA GLU A 299 12.04 1.31 27.48
C GLU A 299 12.84 1.90 26.31
N GLU A 300 13.55 1.06 25.55
CA GLU A 300 14.33 1.52 24.39
C GLU A 300 13.41 2.14 23.32
N LYS A 301 12.16 1.70 23.19
CA LYS A 301 11.18 2.30 22.27
C LYS A 301 10.92 3.77 22.58
N GLU A 302 10.98 4.16 23.85
CA GLU A 302 10.68 5.51 24.31
C GLU A 302 11.89 6.46 24.22
N ARG A 303 13.08 5.93 23.92
CA ARG A 303 14.28 6.75 23.72
C ARG A 303 14.05 7.76 22.62
N GLU A 304 14.27 9.03 22.91
CA GLU A 304 14.00 10.15 22.02
C GLU A 304 15.29 10.69 21.39
N PHE A 305 15.19 11.04 20.11
CA PHE A 305 16.22 11.68 19.31
C PHE A 305 15.68 12.96 18.71
N THR A 306 16.58 13.86 18.31
CA THR A 306 16.23 15.07 17.56
C THR A 306 16.20 14.77 16.07
N LEU A 307 15.06 15.03 15.43
CA LEU A 307 14.93 14.96 13.98
C LEU A 307 14.92 16.36 13.38
N THR A 308 15.99 16.75 12.70
CA THR A 308 16.09 17.99 11.93
C THR A 308 15.56 17.76 10.52
N VAL A 309 14.49 18.47 10.15
CA VAL A 309 13.74 18.29 8.92
C VAL A 309 13.86 19.51 8.02
N HIS A 310 14.37 19.34 6.81
CA HIS A 310 14.33 20.35 5.75
C HIS A 310 13.14 20.08 4.83
N ILE A 311 12.14 20.93 4.88
CA ILE A 311 10.89 20.80 4.10
C ILE A 311 10.47 22.16 3.52
N GLN A 312 10.27 22.24 2.21
CA GLN A 312 9.86 23.47 1.51
C GLN A 312 10.71 24.71 1.86
N GLY A 313 12.03 24.55 1.97
CA GLY A 313 12.96 25.63 2.30
C GLY A 313 12.95 26.07 3.78
N LYS A 314 12.20 25.40 4.64
CA LYS A 314 12.17 25.60 6.09
C LYS A 314 12.95 24.49 6.77
N THR A 315 13.56 24.81 7.91
CA THR A 315 14.19 23.84 8.80
C THR A 315 13.41 23.79 10.10
N VAL A 316 12.95 22.59 10.48
CA VAL A 316 12.20 22.34 11.71
C VAL A 316 12.89 21.24 12.50
N ARG A 317 12.94 21.38 13.83
CA ARG A 317 13.44 20.34 14.74
C ARG A 317 12.29 19.76 15.51
N ILE A 318 12.15 18.45 15.49
CA ILE A 318 11.08 17.72 16.19
C ILE A 318 11.66 16.53 16.94
N PRO A 319 11.02 16.08 18.03
CA PRO A 319 11.39 14.83 18.68
C PRO A 319 10.95 13.62 17.83
N ALA A 320 11.75 12.56 17.82
CA ALA A 320 11.44 11.29 17.20
C ALA A 320 11.84 10.15 18.13
N LYS A 321 10.91 9.23 18.43
CA LYS A 321 11.15 8.10 19.31
C LYS A 321 11.80 6.94 18.56
N ARG A 322 12.66 6.18 19.24
CA ARG A 322 13.29 4.97 18.69
C ARG A 322 12.25 3.93 18.22
N GLY A 323 11.11 3.86 18.89
CA GLY A 323 10.02 2.93 18.58
C GLY A 323 9.00 3.44 17.55
N GLU A 324 9.15 4.66 17.03
CA GLU A 324 8.26 5.18 15.99
C GLU A 324 8.99 5.33 14.65
N THR A 325 8.28 5.12 13.54
CA THR A 325 8.85 5.41 12.22
C THR A 325 9.04 6.91 12.02
N VAL A 326 10.06 7.29 11.24
CA VAL A 326 10.33 8.70 10.89
C VAL A 326 9.08 9.36 10.29
N ILE A 327 8.26 8.63 9.52
CA ILE A 327 7.02 9.18 8.96
C ILE A 327 5.99 9.53 10.05
N ARG A 328 5.88 8.72 11.11
CA ARG A 328 5.00 9.01 12.24
C ARG A 328 5.44 10.25 13.03
N ALA A 329 6.75 10.42 13.24
CA ALA A 329 7.28 11.63 13.86
C ALA A 329 6.93 12.89 13.06
N LEU A 330 7.05 12.82 11.71
CA LEU A 330 6.70 13.92 10.81
C LEU A 330 5.18 14.22 10.84
N GLU A 331 4.33 13.19 10.82
CA GLU A 331 2.87 13.35 10.92
C GLU A 331 2.45 13.95 12.27
N ARG A 332 3.02 13.46 13.37
CA ARG A 332 2.77 13.99 14.71
C ARG A 332 3.17 15.47 14.83
N ALA A 333 4.21 15.87 14.12
CA ALA A 333 4.63 17.27 14.02
C ALA A 333 3.84 18.10 12.98
N LYS A 334 2.79 17.53 12.35
CA LYS A 334 1.92 18.17 11.37
C LYS A 334 2.65 18.70 10.12
N LEU A 335 3.74 18.03 9.73
CA LEU A 335 4.56 18.43 8.59
C LEU A 335 4.02 17.92 7.23
N SER A 336 2.97 17.09 7.23
CA SER A 336 2.29 16.53 6.05
C SER A 336 3.28 16.02 4.99
N PRO A 337 4.12 15.02 5.32
CA PRO A 337 5.07 14.45 4.37
C PRO A 337 4.34 13.69 3.26
N ALA A 338 4.93 13.64 2.06
CA ALA A 338 4.42 12.78 1.00
C ALA A 338 4.54 11.30 1.43
N VAL A 339 3.43 10.57 1.44
CA VAL A 339 3.37 9.15 1.79
C VAL A 339 2.23 8.49 1.02
N SER A 340 2.27 7.16 0.82
CA SER A 340 1.17 6.42 0.21
C SER A 340 1.10 5.00 0.75
N CYS A 341 1.93 4.04 0.30
CA CYS A 341 1.80 2.62 0.65
C CYS A 341 2.14 2.28 2.11
N ARG A 342 2.93 3.09 2.82
CA ARG A 342 3.43 2.89 4.20
C ARG A 342 4.23 1.60 4.43
N SER A 343 4.60 0.89 3.38
CA SER A 343 5.32 -0.41 3.43
C SER A 343 6.70 -0.36 2.78
N GLY A 344 7.23 0.84 2.53
CA GLY A 344 8.57 1.02 1.94
C GLY A 344 8.66 0.72 0.44
N VAL A 345 7.58 0.36 -0.25
CA VAL A 345 7.61 -0.16 -1.63
C VAL A 345 7.50 0.95 -2.69
N CYS A 346 6.53 1.89 -2.53
CA CYS A 346 6.20 2.84 -3.59
C CYS A 346 7.22 3.97 -3.78
N GLY A 347 8.01 4.30 -2.74
CA GLY A 347 8.99 5.38 -2.78
C GLY A 347 8.42 6.80 -2.69
N PHE A 348 7.11 6.97 -2.46
CA PHE A 348 6.49 8.29 -2.31
C PHE A 348 7.09 9.10 -1.15
N CYS A 349 7.36 8.45 -0.02
CA CYS A 349 7.96 9.07 1.16
C CYS A 349 9.48 9.22 1.08
N ARG A 350 10.12 8.88 -0.04
CA ARG A 350 11.57 8.92 -0.20
C ARG A 350 12.14 10.27 0.25
N SER A 351 13.03 10.23 1.23
CA SER A 351 13.69 11.38 1.84
C SER A 351 15.20 11.20 1.80
N TYR A 352 15.94 12.28 1.69
CA TYR A 352 17.41 12.22 1.70
C TYR A 352 17.91 12.28 3.13
N LEU A 353 18.73 11.32 3.56
CA LEU A 353 19.39 11.29 4.85
C LEU A 353 20.68 12.08 4.74
N ILE A 354 20.77 13.22 5.42
CA ILE A 354 21.95 14.08 5.46
C ILE A 354 22.92 13.56 6.51
N SER A 355 22.43 13.22 7.70
CA SER A 355 23.25 12.70 8.79
C SER A 355 22.43 11.87 9.77
N GLY A 356 23.13 11.02 10.54
CA GLY A 356 22.60 10.16 11.59
C GLY A 356 22.43 8.71 11.15
N ASP A 357 22.16 7.85 12.13
CA ASP A 357 22.01 6.41 11.96
C ASP A 357 20.53 6.00 11.99
N VAL A 358 20.17 5.10 11.11
CA VAL A 358 18.80 4.61 10.96
C VAL A 358 18.76 3.09 10.86
N GLU A 359 17.68 2.52 11.37
CA GLU A 359 17.29 1.14 11.14
C GLU A 359 16.15 1.10 10.12
N VAL A 360 16.29 0.27 9.09
CA VAL A 360 15.26 0.02 8.08
C VAL A 360 14.69 -1.37 8.31
N VAL A 361 13.42 -1.47 8.63
CA VAL A 361 12.74 -2.72 8.98
C VAL A 361 11.80 -3.16 7.87
N GLY A 362 11.80 -4.47 7.62
CA GLY A 362 10.89 -5.17 6.73
C GLY A 362 11.60 -6.25 5.91
N PRO A 363 11.01 -7.43 5.77
CA PRO A 363 11.60 -8.55 5.00
C PRO A 363 11.78 -8.18 3.53
N ASN A 364 10.89 -7.37 3.04
CA ASN A 364 10.98 -6.64 1.79
C ASN A 364 11.02 -5.16 2.14
N SER A 365 12.06 -4.67 2.84
CA SER A 365 12.26 -3.23 2.87
C SER A 365 12.33 -2.83 1.40
N GLY A 366 11.17 -2.53 0.79
CA GLY A 366 11.02 -2.28 -0.65
C GLY A 366 11.88 -1.11 -1.12
N GLN A 367 12.68 -0.61 -0.19
CA GLN A 367 13.72 0.36 -0.42
C GLN A 367 14.68 -0.19 -1.47
N ARG A 368 14.56 0.35 -2.66
CA ARG A 368 15.42 0.00 -3.78
C ARG A 368 16.88 0.07 -3.33
N LYS A 369 17.65 -0.96 -3.62
CA LYS A 369 19.10 -0.99 -3.33
C LYS A 369 19.79 0.31 -3.75
N ARG A 370 19.37 0.88 -4.89
CA ARG A 370 19.90 2.13 -5.44
C ARG A 370 19.55 3.35 -4.59
N ASP A 371 18.37 3.41 -3.99
CA ASP A 371 18.00 4.51 -3.09
C ASP A 371 18.93 4.53 -1.87
N ARG A 372 19.18 3.37 -1.26
CA ARG A 372 20.11 3.23 -0.13
C ARG A 372 21.54 3.64 -0.50
N GLU A 373 22.04 3.18 -1.65
CA GLU A 373 23.37 3.54 -2.16
C GLU A 373 23.53 5.03 -2.41
N LEU A 374 22.45 5.76 -2.67
CA LEU A 374 22.41 7.19 -2.91
C LEU A 374 22.05 8.02 -1.68
N GLY A 375 21.94 7.41 -0.49
CA GLY A 375 21.63 8.09 0.77
C GLY A 375 20.15 8.42 0.97
N PHE A 376 19.25 7.79 0.21
CA PHE A 376 17.82 7.95 0.45
C PHE A 376 17.31 6.91 1.45
N ILE A 377 16.35 7.34 2.28
CA ILE A 377 15.57 6.49 3.17
C ILE A 377 14.10 6.55 2.78
N HIS A 378 13.33 5.54 3.22
CA HIS A 378 11.87 5.54 3.13
C HIS A 378 11.30 5.70 4.56
N PRO A 379 10.95 6.91 5.00
CA PRO A 379 10.51 7.21 6.35
C PRO A 379 9.43 6.30 6.93
N CYS A 380 8.57 5.71 6.08
CA CYS A 380 7.51 4.83 6.53
C CYS A 380 7.97 3.45 7.06
N CYS A 381 9.21 3.06 6.77
CA CYS A 381 9.82 1.82 7.25
C CYS A 381 11.20 2.05 7.91
N THR A 382 11.49 3.29 8.29
CA THR A 382 12.77 3.72 8.87
C THR A 382 12.56 4.21 10.30
N PHE A 383 13.40 3.74 11.22
CA PHE A 383 13.42 4.13 12.64
C PHE A 383 14.70 4.87 12.97
N PRO A 384 14.65 5.92 13.83
CA PRO A 384 15.85 6.64 14.24
C PRO A 384 16.70 5.78 15.21
N CYS A 385 18.03 5.78 15.03
CA CYS A 385 19.00 5.19 15.95
C CYS A 385 19.89 6.24 16.62
N SER A 386 19.90 7.46 16.09
CA SER A 386 20.58 8.64 16.60
C SER A 386 19.79 9.90 16.24
N ASP A 387 20.30 11.07 16.59
CA ASP A 387 19.81 12.32 16.00
C ASP A 387 19.95 12.26 14.49
N LEU A 388 18.90 12.71 13.77
CA LEU A 388 18.83 12.65 12.31
C LEU A 388 18.70 14.03 11.70
N GLU A 389 19.26 14.20 10.50
CA GLU A 389 19.01 15.33 9.62
C GLU A 389 18.56 14.82 8.24
N ILE A 390 17.37 15.25 7.81
CA ILE A 390 16.76 14.76 6.56
C ILE A 390 16.15 15.88 5.73
N THR A 391 16.10 15.67 4.41
CA THR A 391 15.29 16.49 3.49
C THR A 391 14.06 15.71 3.05
N VAL A 392 12.87 16.29 3.21
CA VAL A 392 11.58 15.66 2.98
C VAL A 392 10.79 16.39 1.90
N ASN A 393 10.12 15.64 1.02
CA ASN A 393 9.14 16.18 0.10
C ASN A 393 7.79 16.31 0.81
N LYS A 394 7.09 17.42 0.58
CA LYS A 394 5.70 17.59 1.02
C LYS A 394 4.72 16.95 0.03
N ALA A 395 3.59 16.45 0.54
CA ALA A 395 2.48 15.91 -0.24
C ALA A 395 1.84 16.96 -1.17
#